data_4070e1e5e17e076fe1b5c27a82fe4f0a
#
_entry.id   4070e1e5e17e076fe1b5c27a82fe4f0a
#
_cell.length_a   1.000
_cell.length_b   1.000
_cell.length_c   1.000
_cell.angle_alpha   90.00
_cell.angle_beta   90.00
_cell.angle_gamma   90.00
#
_symmetry.space_group_name_H-M   'P 1'
#
loop_
_entity.id
_entity.type
_entity.pdbx_description
1 polymer ?
#
loop_
_entity_poly.entity_id
_entity_poly.type
_entity_poly.pdbx_seq_one_letter_code
_entity_poly.pdbx_strand_id
1 'polypeptide(L)'
;MKIGNIETKHNVFLGPMAGVTDLSYRILCREQGCDLTYTEMVSAKALLYKNKNTEVLLKTVSQDHPCAMQIFGSDPDIMADMGKYAVNKWGYEIVDVNMGCPVPKVVNNHEGSALMKNPQLVEKILSTMVKRISKPVTVKIRRGFDEDNINAVEIAKIAENCGVAAIAVHGRTREQYYSGNADWNIIKEVKEAVNIPVIGNGDIVDGESARKMMDETGCDGVMVARAARGNPWIFNEINTFLETGQKIEKPSLQEVVDMIIRHGEMLVDLKGEYTGIREMRKHVAWYTQGMPHSSQIRRRVNELTNIDELRSMVRTLLV
;
A
#
# COMPACT_ATOMS: atom_id res chain seq x y z
N MET A 1 10.71 6.81 -12.65
CA MET A 1 11.47 7.62 -11.67
C MET A 1 12.50 6.77 -10.95
N LYS A 2 13.33 7.37 -10.08
CA LYS A 2 14.34 6.64 -9.33
C LYS A 2 14.15 6.85 -7.84
N ILE A 3 14.05 5.78 -7.06
CA ILE A 3 13.95 5.79 -5.59
C ILE A 3 15.22 5.16 -5.05
N GLY A 4 16.19 5.98 -4.62
CA GLY A 4 17.53 5.49 -4.31
C GLY A 4 18.17 4.83 -5.52
N ASN A 5 18.40 3.52 -5.45
CA ASN A 5 18.95 2.71 -6.55
C ASN A 5 17.89 1.92 -7.35
N ILE A 6 16.60 2.09 -7.03
CA ILE A 6 15.51 1.38 -7.70
C ILE A 6 14.95 2.26 -8.82
N GLU A 7 14.97 1.74 -10.05
CA GLU A 7 14.27 2.36 -11.19
C GLU A 7 12.89 1.77 -11.38
N THR A 8 11.90 2.64 -11.57
CA THR A 8 10.52 2.27 -11.87
C THR A 8 10.15 2.70 -13.29
N LYS A 9 9.29 1.93 -13.97
CA LYS A 9 8.97 2.16 -15.38
C LYS A 9 7.79 3.12 -15.55
N HIS A 10 6.65 2.79 -14.95
CA HIS A 10 5.39 3.54 -15.12
C HIS A 10 5.09 4.46 -13.94
N ASN A 11 5.76 4.26 -12.81
CA ASN A 11 5.59 5.01 -11.56
C ASN A 11 4.19 4.84 -10.93
N VAL A 12 3.65 3.62 -11.06
CA VAL A 12 2.35 3.25 -10.48
C VAL A 12 2.55 2.19 -9.40
N PHE A 13 2.15 2.51 -8.17
CA PHE A 13 2.49 1.76 -6.97
C PHE A 13 1.27 1.24 -6.23
N LEU A 14 1.39 0.06 -5.61
CA LEU A 14 0.38 -0.48 -4.71
C LEU A 14 0.57 0.10 -3.31
N GLY A 15 -0.41 0.85 -2.79
CA GLY A 15 -0.36 1.39 -1.44
C GLY A 15 -0.52 0.32 -0.36
N PRO A 16 0.19 0.43 0.78
CA PRO A 16 0.09 -0.50 1.89
C PRO A 16 -1.32 -0.48 2.52
N MET A 17 -1.94 -1.66 2.64
CA MET A 17 -3.27 -1.83 3.23
C MET A 17 -3.29 -3.05 4.14
N ALA A 18 -3.51 -2.84 5.44
CA ALA A 18 -3.61 -3.91 6.42
C ALA A 18 -4.73 -4.91 6.05
N GLY A 19 -4.38 -6.18 6.07
CA GLY A 19 -5.27 -7.28 5.66
C GLY A 19 -5.54 -7.37 4.16
N VAL A 20 -4.82 -6.62 3.30
CA VAL A 20 -5.02 -6.63 1.84
C VAL A 20 -3.72 -6.90 1.11
N THR A 21 -2.65 -6.17 1.43
CA THR A 21 -1.39 -6.24 0.69
C THR A 21 -0.45 -7.31 1.25
N ASP A 22 -0.99 -8.49 1.51
CA ASP A 22 -0.18 -9.68 1.79
C ASP A 22 0.59 -10.15 0.54
N LEU A 23 1.48 -11.12 0.72
CA LEU A 23 2.32 -11.63 -0.36
C LEU A 23 1.51 -12.06 -1.58
N SER A 24 0.39 -12.78 -1.37
CA SER A 24 -0.44 -13.29 -2.47
C SER A 24 -0.96 -12.15 -3.32
N TYR A 25 -1.51 -11.11 -2.69
CA TYR A 25 -2.07 -9.98 -3.40
C TYR A 25 -1.02 -9.09 -4.07
N ARG A 26 0.15 -8.93 -3.44
CA ARG A 26 1.26 -8.19 -4.05
C ARG A 26 1.74 -8.83 -5.35
N ILE A 27 1.89 -10.17 -5.37
CA ILE A 27 2.26 -10.91 -6.58
C ILE A 27 1.24 -10.67 -7.70
N LEU A 28 -0.06 -10.80 -7.42
CA LEU A 28 -1.12 -10.55 -8.41
C LEU A 28 -1.05 -9.12 -8.98
N CYS A 29 -0.79 -8.12 -8.15
CA CYS A 29 -0.61 -6.74 -8.60
C CYS A 29 0.67 -6.56 -9.44
N ARG A 30 1.77 -7.22 -9.06
CA ARG A 30 3.03 -7.19 -9.81
C ARG A 30 2.85 -7.74 -11.23
N GLU A 31 2.17 -8.85 -11.37
CA GLU A 31 1.86 -9.47 -12.66
C GLU A 31 1.02 -8.56 -13.57
N GLN A 32 0.24 -7.66 -12.97
CA GLN A 32 -0.53 -6.64 -13.69
C GLN A 32 0.24 -5.32 -13.92
N GLY A 33 1.56 -5.33 -13.70
CA GLY A 33 2.41 -4.17 -14.03
C GLY A 33 2.56 -3.13 -12.91
N CYS A 34 2.25 -3.47 -11.66
CA CYS A 34 2.60 -2.63 -10.52
C CYS A 34 4.13 -2.53 -10.38
N ASP A 35 4.70 -1.32 -10.40
CA ASP A 35 6.16 -1.14 -10.37
C ASP A 35 6.80 -1.43 -9.02
N LEU A 36 6.10 -1.10 -7.93
CA LEU A 36 6.57 -1.31 -6.56
C LEU A 36 5.37 -1.64 -5.67
N THR A 37 5.51 -2.70 -4.91
CA THR A 37 4.55 -3.11 -3.88
C THR A 37 5.04 -2.73 -2.50
N TYR A 38 4.12 -2.64 -1.55
CA TYR A 38 4.41 -2.41 -0.15
C TYR A 38 3.81 -3.53 0.69
N THR A 39 4.53 -4.01 1.69
CA THR A 39 3.96 -4.95 2.66
C THR A 39 2.79 -4.31 3.41
N GLU A 40 2.03 -5.10 4.13
CA GLU A 40 1.22 -4.56 5.22
C GLU A 40 2.13 -3.85 6.23
N MET A 41 1.60 -2.87 6.96
CA MET A 41 2.39 -2.16 7.96
C MET A 41 2.76 -3.07 9.14
N VAL A 42 4.03 -3.10 9.51
CA VAL A 42 4.60 -3.97 10.53
C VAL A 42 5.06 -3.17 11.74
N SER A 43 4.67 -3.59 12.94
CA SER A 43 5.12 -2.94 14.18
C SER A 43 6.60 -3.26 14.46
N ALA A 44 7.41 -2.23 14.63
CA ALA A 44 8.82 -2.37 15.02
C ALA A 44 8.96 -3.09 16.37
N LYS A 45 8.13 -2.74 17.36
CA LYS A 45 8.10 -3.41 18.66
C LYS A 45 7.71 -4.88 18.55
N ALA A 46 6.71 -5.21 17.71
CA ALA A 46 6.30 -6.61 17.54
C ALA A 46 7.40 -7.45 16.88
N LEU A 47 8.18 -6.87 15.96
CA LEU A 47 9.38 -7.52 15.39
C LEU A 47 10.46 -7.73 16.43
N LEU A 48 10.76 -6.73 17.25
CA LEU A 48 11.74 -6.82 18.34
C LEU A 48 11.41 -8.00 19.28
N TYR A 49 10.13 -8.19 19.60
CA TYR A 49 9.65 -9.29 20.43
C TYR A 49 9.42 -10.61 19.68
N LYS A 50 9.86 -10.71 18.41
CA LYS A 50 9.77 -11.92 17.57
C LYS A 50 8.34 -12.48 17.47
N ASN A 51 7.36 -11.62 17.33
CA ASN A 51 5.97 -12.03 17.17
C ASN A 51 5.80 -12.80 15.84
N LYS A 52 5.43 -14.08 15.93
CA LYS A 52 5.28 -14.98 14.76
C LYS A 52 4.28 -14.46 13.73
N ASN A 53 3.18 -13.87 14.16
CA ASN A 53 2.18 -13.32 13.24
C ASN A 53 2.72 -12.11 12.46
N THR A 54 3.62 -11.35 13.06
CA THR A 54 4.30 -10.23 12.40
C THR A 54 5.30 -10.71 11.35
N GLU A 55 6.01 -11.80 11.60
CA GLU A 55 6.95 -12.36 10.62
C GLU A 55 6.24 -12.90 9.36
N VAL A 56 5.01 -13.39 9.48
CA VAL A 56 4.21 -13.82 8.32
C VAL A 56 3.93 -12.67 7.36
N LEU A 57 3.74 -11.44 7.87
CA LEU A 57 3.53 -10.24 7.05
C LEU A 57 4.76 -9.84 6.23
N LEU A 58 5.94 -10.33 6.63
CA LEU A 58 7.22 -10.06 5.99
C LEU A 58 7.68 -11.15 5.03
N LYS A 59 6.87 -12.17 4.77
CA LYS A 59 7.21 -13.15 3.73
C LYS A 59 7.26 -12.47 2.36
N THR A 60 8.28 -12.82 1.59
CA THR A 60 8.48 -12.36 0.22
C THR A 60 9.12 -13.47 -0.63
N VAL A 61 8.99 -13.37 -1.94
CA VAL A 61 9.57 -14.27 -2.95
C VAL A 61 10.05 -13.44 -4.14
N SER A 62 10.83 -14.03 -5.04
CA SER A 62 11.41 -13.31 -6.19
C SER A 62 10.39 -12.55 -7.06
N GLN A 63 9.18 -13.09 -7.20
CA GLN A 63 8.11 -12.47 -8.00
C GLN A 63 7.51 -11.21 -7.37
N ASP A 64 7.69 -11.01 -6.05
CA ASP A 64 7.23 -9.84 -5.31
C ASP A 64 8.16 -8.63 -5.47
N HIS A 65 9.42 -8.87 -5.85
CA HIS A 65 10.43 -7.81 -5.94
C HIS A 65 10.35 -6.97 -7.23
N PRO A 66 10.64 -5.64 -7.17
CA PRO A 66 11.01 -4.89 -5.98
C PRO A 66 9.82 -4.65 -5.04
N CYS A 67 10.06 -4.77 -3.74
CA CYS A 67 9.08 -4.58 -2.69
C CYS A 67 9.62 -3.70 -1.56
N ALA A 68 8.78 -2.79 -1.05
CA ALA A 68 9.06 -1.98 0.12
C ALA A 68 8.46 -2.62 1.38
N MET A 69 9.26 -2.81 2.41
CA MET A 69 8.76 -3.19 3.73
C MET A 69 8.26 -1.95 4.46
N GLN A 70 6.97 -1.90 4.82
CA GLN A 70 6.45 -0.78 5.61
C GLN A 70 6.47 -1.08 7.11
N ILE A 71 7.14 -0.20 7.87
CA ILE A 71 7.27 -0.31 9.33
C ILE A 71 6.60 0.87 10.03
N PHE A 72 6.06 0.64 11.24
CA PHE A 72 5.57 1.70 12.10
C PHE A 72 6.07 1.54 13.53
N GLY A 73 6.20 2.66 14.23
CA GLY A 73 6.67 2.76 15.60
C GLY A 73 6.93 4.22 15.95
N SER A 74 7.37 4.49 17.18
CA SER A 74 7.71 5.83 17.67
C SER A 74 9.09 5.90 18.33
N ASP A 75 9.80 4.78 18.43
CA ASP A 75 11.16 4.72 18.96
C ASP A 75 12.19 4.70 17.81
N PRO A 76 13.06 5.70 17.67
CA PRO A 76 14.02 5.80 16.57
C PRO A 76 15.00 4.63 16.49
N ASP A 77 15.48 4.13 17.63
CA ASP A 77 16.46 3.06 17.67
C ASP A 77 15.82 1.72 17.30
N ILE A 78 14.65 1.39 17.88
CA ILE A 78 13.90 0.18 17.55
C ILE A 78 13.49 0.18 16.06
N MET A 79 13.04 1.32 15.53
CA MET A 79 12.65 1.46 14.12
C MET A 79 13.84 1.18 13.20
N ALA A 80 15.00 1.76 13.48
CA ALA A 80 16.20 1.58 12.69
C ALA A 80 16.73 0.14 12.76
N ASP A 81 16.80 -0.44 13.95
CA ASP A 81 17.33 -1.79 14.15
C ASP A 81 16.41 -2.84 13.51
N MET A 82 15.09 -2.70 13.64
CA MET A 82 14.14 -3.62 13.04
C MET A 82 14.01 -3.45 11.53
N GLY A 83 14.12 -2.24 11.01
CA GLY A 83 14.22 -1.99 9.56
C GLY A 83 15.46 -2.65 8.97
N LYS A 84 16.63 -2.47 9.60
CA LYS A 84 17.88 -3.13 9.21
C LYS A 84 17.78 -4.66 9.29
N TYR A 85 17.19 -5.18 10.35
CA TYR A 85 16.96 -6.61 10.52
C TYR A 85 16.09 -7.17 9.39
N ALA A 86 14.99 -6.50 9.04
CA ALA A 86 14.09 -6.92 7.99
C ALA A 86 14.75 -6.95 6.61
N VAL A 87 15.49 -5.90 6.26
CA VAL A 87 16.26 -5.84 5.00
C VAL A 87 17.24 -7.01 4.90
N ASN A 88 18.00 -7.27 5.96
CA ASN A 88 19.02 -8.33 5.96
C ASN A 88 18.41 -9.74 5.91
N LYS A 89 17.24 -9.94 6.54
CA LYS A 89 16.60 -11.26 6.63
C LYS A 89 15.76 -11.60 5.39
N TRP A 90 15.03 -10.63 4.84
CA TRP A 90 14.06 -10.86 3.75
C TRP A 90 14.46 -10.20 2.41
N GLY A 91 15.49 -9.36 2.38
CA GLY A 91 16.04 -8.81 1.14
C GLY A 91 15.25 -7.65 0.53
N TYR A 92 14.40 -6.96 1.30
CA TYR A 92 13.65 -5.81 0.80
C TYR A 92 14.55 -4.71 0.24
N GLU A 93 14.10 -4.10 -0.87
CA GLU A 93 14.84 -3.02 -1.54
C GLU A 93 14.66 -1.67 -0.84
N ILE A 94 13.55 -1.47 -0.16
CA ILE A 94 13.16 -0.21 0.49
C ILE A 94 12.60 -0.50 1.87
N VAL A 95 12.89 0.37 2.83
CA VAL A 95 12.17 0.45 4.11
C VAL A 95 11.30 1.71 4.11
N ASP A 96 9.99 1.53 4.17
CA ASP A 96 9.02 2.63 4.19
C ASP A 96 8.50 2.88 5.60
N VAL A 97 8.46 4.14 6.01
CA VAL A 97 7.98 4.54 7.34
C VAL A 97 6.52 4.97 7.27
N ASN A 98 5.66 4.30 8.03
CA ASN A 98 4.26 4.69 8.13
C ASN A 98 4.07 5.88 9.09
N MET A 99 3.71 7.03 8.52
CA MET A 99 3.29 8.22 9.26
C MET A 99 1.87 8.67 8.84
N GLY A 100 1.05 7.73 8.35
CA GLY A 100 -0.29 8.04 7.83
C GLY A 100 -1.43 7.16 8.37
N CYS A 101 -1.15 6.13 9.15
CA CYS A 101 -2.18 5.23 9.68
C CYS A 101 -3.12 5.99 10.65
N PRO A 102 -4.44 6.03 10.38
CA PRO A 102 -5.39 6.80 11.20
C PRO A 102 -6.00 5.98 12.35
N VAL A 103 -5.72 4.68 12.43
CA VAL A 103 -6.39 3.74 13.33
C VAL A 103 -6.12 4.09 14.79
N PRO A 104 -7.16 4.18 15.68
CA PRO A 104 -6.98 4.60 17.07
C PRO A 104 -5.93 3.79 17.84
N LYS A 105 -5.88 2.47 17.64
CA LYS A 105 -4.88 1.60 18.28
C LYS A 105 -3.42 2.00 17.98
N VAL A 106 -3.16 2.55 16.79
CA VAL A 106 -1.83 3.03 16.39
C VAL A 106 -1.62 4.45 16.91
N VAL A 107 -2.58 5.33 16.67
CA VAL A 107 -2.52 6.76 17.03
C VAL A 107 -2.39 6.97 18.55
N ASN A 108 -3.12 6.20 19.36
CA ASN A 108 -3.05 6.30 20.82
C ASN A 108 -1.70 5.87 21.41
N ASN A 109 -0.89 5.14 20.62
CA ASN A 109 0.49 4.81 20.96
C ASN A 109 1.50 5.83 20.42
N HIS A 110 1.06 7.01 19.97
CA HIS A 110 1.87 8.05 19.34
C HIS A 110 2.62 7.56 18.08
N GLU A 111 2.01 6.61 17.33
CA GLU A 111 2.56 6.02 16.12
C GLU A 111 1.68 6.36 14.89
N GLY A 112 2.16 6.04 13.69
CA GLY A 112 1.44 6.32 12.46
C GLY A 112 1.21 7.82 12.24
N SER A 113 -0.02 8.23 11.97
CA SER A 113 -0.32 9.66 11.72
C SER A 113 -0.12 10.57 12.93
N ALA A 114 -0.06 10.04 14.15
CA ALA A 114 0.24 10.82 15.34
C ALA A 114 1.67 11.39 15.33
N LEU A 115 2.60 10.76 14.62
CA LEU A 115 3.97 11.26 14.46
C LEU A 115 4.02 12.64 13.80
N MET A 116 3.09 12.94 12.88
CA MET A 116 3.03 14.24 12.22
C MET A 116 2.82 15.41 13.19
N LYS A 117 2.29 15.16 14.40
CA LYS A 117 2.16 16.18 15.46
C LYS A 117 3.48 16.50 16.18
N ASN A 118 4.55 15.75 15.90
CA ASN A 118 5.87 15.92 16.53
C ASN A 118 6.98 15.91 15.48
N PRO A 119 7.20 17.02 14.75
CA PRO A 119 8.23 17.12 13.70
C PRO A 119 9.65 16.77 14.19
N GLN A 120 9.99 17.10 15.45
CA GLN A 120 11.31 16.77 16.02
C GLN A 120 11.50 15.26 16.20
N LEU A 121 10.44 14.52 16.59
CA LEU A 121 10.49 13.06 16.65
C LEU A 121 10.57 12.45 15.24
N VAL A 122 9.85 13.01 14.25
CA VAL A 122 9.95 12.61 12.84
C VAL A 122 11.40 12.72 12.36
N GLU A 123 12.04 13.87 12.58
CA GLU A 123 13.44 14.10 12.21
C GLU A 123 14.35 13.05 12.86
N LYS A 124 14.20 12.80 14.17
CA LYS A 124 15.00 11.82 14.90
C LYS A 124 14.81 10.39 14.37
N ILE A 125 13.57 9.99 14.07
CA ILE A 125 13.27 8.67 13.48
C ILE A 125 13.95 8.54 12.11
N LEU A 126 13.68 9.48 11.20
CA LEU A 126 14.13 9.39 9.82
C LEU A 126 15.65 9.47 9.71
N SER A 127 16.30 10.41 10.43
CA SER A 127 17.76 10.52 10.42
C SER A 127 18.45 9.28 11.00
N THR A 128 17.88 8.68 12.06
CA THR A 128 18.42 7.44 12.65
C THR A 128 18.28 6.27 11.68
N MET A 129 17.12 6.12 11.04
CA MET A 129 16.87 5.04 10.07
C MET A 129 17.75 5.18 8.82
N VAL A 130 17.82 6.36 8.20
CA VAL A 130 18.68 6.61 7.04
C VAL A 130 20.15 6.33 7.33
N LYS A 131 20.62 6.69 8.52
CA LYS A 131 22.02 6.43 8.95
C LYS A 131 22.34 4.95 9.12
N ARG A 132 21.38 4.13 9.61
CA ARG A 132 21.65 2.74 10.01
C ARG A 132 21.24 1.69 8.98
N ILE A 133 20.32 2.02 8.09
CA ILE A 133 19.79 1.10 7.08
C ILE A 133 20.55 1.31 5.77
N SER A 134 21.06 0.22 5.18
CA SER A 134 21.85 0.26 3.94
C SER A 134 21.00 0.38 2.66
N LYS A 135 19.69 0.32 2.79
CA LYS A 135 18.71 0.43 1.68
C LYS A 135 18.01 1.79 1.74
N PRO A 136 17.45 2.27 0.63
CA PRO A 136 16.64 3.49 0.62
C PRO A 136 15.55 3.46 1.71
N VAL A 137 15.43 4.56 2.45
CA VAL A 137 14.31 4.80 3.38
C VAL A 137 13.34 5.74 2.70
N THR A 138 12.04 5.39 2.70
CA THR A 138 10.95 6.23 2.23
C THR A 138 9.96 6.50 3.36
N VAL A 139 9.07 7.45 3.16
CA VAL A 139 8.04 7.75 4.16
C VAL A 139 6.68 7.96 3.50
N LYS A 140 5.62 7.43 4.12
CA LYS A 140 4.24 7.68 3.70
C LYS A 140 3.52 8.49 4.76
N ILE A 141 3.03 9.68 4.36
CA ILE A 141 2.37 10.65 5.23
C ILE A 141 0.92 10.93 4.78
N ARG A 142 0.21 11.69 5.60
CA ARG A 142 -1.04 12.38 5.25
C ARG A 142 -0.79 13.89 5.08
N ARG A 143 -1.80 14.65 4.64
CA ARG A 143 -1.69 16.12 4.55
C ARG A 143 -1.53 16.79 5.92
N GLY A 144 -2.01 16.14 6.98
CA GLY A 144 -1.95 16.59 8.36
C GLY A 144 -2.70 15.65 9.30
N PHE A 145 -2.72 15.96 10.58
CA PHE A 145 -3.48 15.21 11.57
C PHE A 145 -4.98 15.56 11.52
N ASP A 146 -5.31 16.84 11.54
CA ASP A 146 -6.64 17.44 11.42
C ASP A 146 -6.56 18.72 10.58
N GLU A 147 -7.66 19.45 10.44
CA GLU A 147 -7.70 20.67 9.60
C GLU A 147 -6.89 21.83 10.21
N ASP A 148 -6.69 21.87 11.52
CA ASP A 148 -5.88 22.88 12.21
C ASP A 148 -4.38 22.55 12.19
N ASN A 149 -4.02 21.31 11.84
CA ASN A 149 -2.67 20.78 11.86
C ASN A 149 -2.29 20.19 10.49
N ILE A 150 -2.35 21.02 9.44
CA ILE A 150 -1.89 20.68 8.08
C ILE A 150 -0.39 21.00 8.00
N ASN A 151 0.46 19.98 7.90
CA ASN A 151 1.91 20.17 7.92
C ASN A 151 2.69 19.23 6.99
N ALA A 152 2.06 18.68 5.95
CA ALA A 152 2.74 17.76 5.02
C ALA A 152 4.00 18.38 4.40
N VAL A 153 3.98 19.67 4.06
CA VAL A 153 5.14 20.39 3.48
C VAL A 153 6.31 20.47 4.46
N GLU A 154 6.04 20.77 5.75
CA GLU A 154 7.06 20.77 6.80
C GLU A 154 7.69 19.38 6.96
N ILE A 155 6.85 18.34 7.08
CA ILE A 155 7.32 16.95 7.23
C ILE A 155 8.11 16.50 6.00
N ALA A 156 7.73 16.92 4.79
CA ALA A 156 8.44 16.60 3.57
C ALA A 156 9.85 17.21 3.54
N LYS A 157 10.00 18.47 3.94
CA LYS A 157 11.30 19.13 4.05
C LYS A 157 12.20 18.47 5.11
N ILE A 158 11.64 18.07 6.24
CA ILE A 158 12.36 17.30 7.27
C ILE A 158 12.82 15.97 6.67
N ALA A 159 11.94 15.25 5.96
CA ALA A 159 12.29 13.96 5.35
C ALA A 159 13.43 14.09 4.33
N GLU A 160 13.38 15.10 3.45
CA GLU A 160 14.45 15.39 2.49
C GLU A 160 15.76 15.70 3.21
N ASN A 161 15.74 16.57 4.22
CA ASN A 161 16.93 16.94 4.99
C ASN A 161 17.55 15.74 5.73
N CYS A 162 16.74 14.75 6.12
CA CYS A 162 17.22 13.51 6.71
C CYS A 162 17.81 12.52 5.69
N GLY A 163 17.66 12.77 4.38
CA GLY A 163 18.12 11.89 3.30
C GLY A 163 17.14 10.77 2.92
N VAL A 164 15.84 10.99 3.15
CA VAL A 164 14.77 10.09 2.69
C VAL A 164 14.76 10.05 1.16
N ALA A 165 14.61 8.87 0.57
CA ALA A 165 14.74 8.67 -0.88
C ALA A 165 13.47 8.99 -1.68
N ALA A 166 12.29 8.98 -1.07
CA ALA A 166 11.02 9.39 -1.67
C ALA A 166 9.95 9.56 -0.59
N ILE A 167 8.91 10.34 -0.90
CA ILE A 167 7.78 10.56 -0.02
C ILE A 167 6.44 10.29 -0.72
N ALA A 168 5.55 9.51 -0.08
CA ALA A 168 4.19 9.31 -0.54
C ALA A 168 3.21 10.15 0.31
N VAL A 169 2.39 10.97 -0.35
CA VAL A 169 1.49 11.93 0.31
C VAL A 169 0.05 11.57 0.04
N HIS A 170 -0.71 11.22 1.09
CA HIS A 170 -2.15 11.08 1.01
C HIS A 170 -2.84 12.41 1.28
N GLY A 171 -3.61 12.94 0.31
CA GLY A 171 -4.25 14.24 0.38
C GLY A 171 -5.43 14.36 1.37
N ARG A 172 -5.53 13.50 2.38
CA ARG A 172 -6.51 13.59 3.47
C ARG A 172 -5.83 13.71 4.83
N THR A 173 -6.49 14.39 5.76
CA THR A 173 -6.06 14.39 7.17
C THR A 173 -6.33 13.03 7.83
N ARG A 174 -5.76 12.82 9.02
CA ARG A 174 -6.06 11.64 9.83
C ARG A 174 -7.54 11.60 10.20
N GLU A 175 -8.14 12.73 10.56
CA GLU A 175 -9.54 12.78 10.99
C GLU A 175 -10.53 12.51 9.87
N GLN A 176 -10.21 12.90 8.65
CA GLN A 176 -11.03 12.55 7.49
C GLN A 176 -11.08 11.05 7.23
N TYR A 177 -10.10 10.27 7.68
CA TYR A 177 -9.99 8.85 7.31
C TYR A 177 -10.04 8.63 5.80
N TYR A 178 -11.26 8.44 5.26
CA TYR A 178 -11.57 8.25 3.84
C TYR A 178 -12.76 9.08 3.38
N SER A 179 -13.32 9.93 4.24
CA SER A 179 -14.46 10.81 3.91
C SER A 179 -14.02 12.00 3.05
N GLY A 180 -14.97 12.57 2.33
CA GLY A 180 -14.72 13.69 1.41
C GLY A 180 -13.76 13.32 0.27
N ASN A 181 -13.15 14.31 -0.35
CA ASN A 181 -12.16 14.15 -1.41
C ASN A 181 -10.74 14.35 -0.87
N ALA A 182 -9.76 13.68 -1.49
CA ALA A 182 -8.37 13.98 -1.24
C ALA A 182 -8.02 15.36 -1.83
N ASP A 183 -7.39 16.19 -1.03
CA ASP A 183 -6.87 17.48 -1.47
C ASP A 183 -5.54 17.25 -2.22
N TRP A 184 -5.60 17.38 -3.55
CA TRP A 184 -4.42 17.20 -4.39
C TRP A 184 -3.52 18.44 -4.37
N ASN A 185 -4.02 19.61 -3.94
CA ASN A 185 -3.21 20.81 -3.87
C ASN A 185 -2.04 20.64 -2.88
N ILE A 186 -2.26 19.95 -1.74
CA ILE A 186 -1.18 19.68 -0.79
C ILE A 186 -0.08 18.79 -1.40
N ILE A 187 -0.44 17.87 -2.33
CA ILE A 187 0.55 17.04 -3.04
C ILE A 187 1.42 17.93 -3.93
N LYS A 188 0.79 18.89 -4.64
CA LYS A 188 1.49 19.89 -5.44
C LYS A 188 2.43 20.76 -4.57
N GLU A 189 1.93 21.28 -3.46
CA GLU A 189 2.74 22.09 -2.53
C GLU A 189 3.95 21.31 -2.00
N VAL A 190 3.78 20.02 -1.67
CA VAL A 190 4.90 19.16 -1.28
C VAL A 190 5.87 18.99 -2.44
N LYS A 191 5.37 18.72 -3.67
CA LYS A 191 6.24 18.56 -4.85
C LYS A 191 7.06 19.82 -5.17
N GLU A 192 6.46 20.99 -5.00
CA GLU A 192 7.15 22.28 -5.19
C GLU A 192 8.18 22.58 -4.09
N ALA A 193 8.04 21.94 -2.90
CA ALA A 193 8.85 22.24 -1.73
C ALA A 193 10.09 21.33 -1.56
N VAL A 194 10.16 20.18 -2.27
CA VAL A 194 11.25 19.21 -2.15
C VAL A 194 11.73 18.73 -3.53
N ASN A 195 12.98 18.23 -3.57
CA ASN A 195 13.60 17.69 -4.80
C ASN A 195 13.53 16.16 -4.87
N ILE A 196 13.27 15.48 -3.74
CA ILE A 196 13.09 14.04 -3.72
C ILE A 196 11.79 13.65 -4.43
N PRO A 197 11.69 12.43 -5.00
CA PRO A 197 10.46 11.95 -5.62
C PRO A 197 9.25 12.03 -4.71
N VAL A 198 8.14 12.58 -5.23
CA VAL A 198 6.85 12.68 -4.54
C VAL A 198 5.84 11.76 -5.22
N ILE A 199 5.22 10.90 -4.44
CA ILE A 199 4.21 9.93 -4.89
C ILE A 199 2.84 10.41 -4.42
N GLY A 200 1.96 10.77 -5.35
CA GLY A 200 0.60 11.21 -5.05
C GLY A 200 -0.31 10.04 -4.66
N ASN A 201 -1.09 10.20 -3.61
CA ASN A 201 -2.05 9.19 -3.14
C ASN A 201 -3.39 9.82 -2.72
N GLY A 202 -4.47 9.16 -3.09
CA GLY A 202 -5.85 9.52 -2.76
C GLY A 202 -6.72 9.68 -4.00
N ASP A 203 -7.83 8.94 -4.01
CA ASP A 203 -8.87 8.99 -5.04
C ASP A 203 -8.43 8.66 -6.48
N ILE A 204 -7.36 7.89 -6.62
CA ILE A 204 -6.99 7.26 -7.88
C ILE A 204 -7.84 6.00 -8.05
N VAL A 205 -8.64 5.98 -9.11
CA VAL A 205 -9.64 4.92 -9.37
C VAL A 205 -9.52 4.32 -10.78
N ASP A 206 -8.77 4.98 -11.67
CA ASP A 206 -8.56 4.60 -13.07
C ASP A 206 -7.37 5.35 -13.69
N GLY A 207 -7.11 5.13 -14.99
CA GLY A 207 -6.05 5.82 -15.72
C GLY A 207 -6.28 7.34 -15.86
N GLU A 208 -7.53 7.80 -15.99
CA GLU A 208 -7.84 9.22 -16.11
C GLU A 208 -7.51 9.97 -14.81
N SER A 209 -7.91 9.43 -13.66
CA SER A 209 -7.62 10.03 -12.35
C SER A 209 -6.12 10.00 -12.01
N ALA A 210 -5.41 8.95 -12.46
CA ALA A 210 -3.95 8.88 -12.31
C ALA A 210 -3.25 9.97 -13.14
N ARG A 211 -3.61 10.11 -14.42
CA ARG A 211 -3.10 11.17 -15.31
C ARG A 211 -3.40 12.54 -14.73
N LYS A 212 -4.64 12.77 -14.35
CA LYS A 212 -5.09 14.05 -13.79
C LYS A 212 -4.29 14.43 -12.54
N MET A 213 -4.06 13.49 -11.61
CA MET A 213 -3.23 13.76 -10.43
C MET A 213 -1.82 14.18 -10.83
N MET A 214 -1.18 13.46 -11.76
CA MET A 214 0.18 13.78 -12.20
C MET A 214 0.24 15.15 -12.88
N ASP A 215 -0.72 15.47 -13.75
CA ASP A 215 -0.78 16.75 -14.49
C ASP A 215 -1.06 17.94 -13.56
N GLU A 216 -1.97 17.80 -12.59
CA GLU A 216 -2.34 18.90 -11.67
C GLU A 216 -1.31 19.12 -10.57
N THR A 217 -0.61 18.08 -10.12
CA THR A 217 0.28 18.19 -8.96
C THR A 217 1.76 18.17 -9.31
N GLY A 218 2.10 17.69 -10.51
CA GLY A 218 3.50 17.48 -10.92
C GLY A 218 4.19 16.36 -10.14
N CYS A 219 3.48 15.50 -9.39
CA CYS A 219 4.07 14.38 -8.67
C CYS A 219 4.73 13.38 -9.62
N ASP A 220 5.78 12.71 -9.14
CA ASP A 220 6.62 11.83 -9.95
C ASP A 220 6.01 10.43 -10.19
N GLY A 221 5.01 10.08 -9.42
CA GLY A 221 4.28 8.82 -9.54
C GLY A 221 3.02 8.81 -8.68
N VAL A 222 2.22 7.77 -8.83
CA VAL A 222 0.93 7.64 -8.16
C VAL A 222 0.83 6.33 -7.37
N MET A 223 0.16 6.39 -6.23
CA MET A 223 -0.07 5.22 -5.38
C MET A 223 -1.55 4.89 -5.31
N VAL A 224 -1.89 3.70 -5.79
CA VAL A 224 -3.26 3.17 -5.78
C VAL A 224 -3.47 2.34 -4.51
N ALA A 225 -4.57 2.57 -3.79
CA ALA A 225 -4.93 1.80 -2.61
C ALA A 225 -6.33 1.18 -2.78
N ARG A 226 -7.38 1.86 -2.34
CA ARG A 226 -8.75 1.29 -2.28
C ARG A 226 -9.26 0.75 -3.60
N ALA A 227 -8.94 1.40 -4.72
CA ALA A 227 -9.36 0.98 -6.04
C ALA A 227 -8.68 -0.32 -6.53
N ALA A 228 -7.54 -0.69 -5.94
CA ALA A 228 -6.90 -1.97 -6.21
C ALA A 228 -7.60 -3.15 -5.50
N ARG A 229 -8.45 -2.94 -4.48
CA ARG A 229 -9.11 -4.03 -3.75
C ARG A 229 -10.07 -4.81 -4.69
N GLY A 230 -9.76 -6.11 -4.89
CA GLY A 230 -10.49 -6.95 -5.84
C GLY A 230 -10.30 -6.54 -7.30
N ASN A 231 -9.30 -5.72 -7.60
CA ASN A 231 -9.00 -5.23 -8.94
C ASN A 231 -7.49 -5.08 -9.16
N PRO A 232 -6.73 -6.17 -9.24
CA PRO A 232 -5.29 -6.08 -9.54
C PRO A 232 -5.03 -5.53 -10.96
N TRP A 233 -5.97 -5.67 -11.91
CA TRP A 233 -5.85 -5.18 -13.29
C TRP A 233 -5.75 -3.66 -13.40
N ILE A 234 -6.07 -2.92 -12.33
CA ILE A 234 -5.98 -1.45 -12.30
C ILE A 234 -4.58 -0.95 -12.64
N PHE A 235 -3.55 -1.71 -12.34
CA PHE A 235 -2.17 -1.34 -12.67
C PHE A 235 -1.92 -1.37 -14.18
N ASN A 236 -2.38 -2.42 -14.87
CA ASN A 236 -2.31 -2.51 -16.32
C ASN A 236 -3.17 -1.43 -17.00
N GLU A 237 -4.38 -1.18 -16.46
CA GLU A 237 -5.27 -0.12 -16.94
C GLU A 237 -4.60 1.26 -16.86
N ILE A 238 -4.05 1.61 -15.70
CA ILE A 238 -3.38 2.91 -15.49
C ILE A 238 -2.14 3.02 -16.39
N ASN A 239 -1.29 1.99 -16.43
CA ASN A 239 -0.07 2.00 -17.24
C ASN A 239 -0.39 2.21 -18.72
N THR A 240 -1.34 1.45 -19.28
CA THR A 240 -1.75 1.60 -20.67
C THR A 240 -2.32 2.98 -20.96
N PHE A 241 -3.14 3.50 -20.04
CA PHE A 241 -3.70 4.85 -20.21
C PHE A 241 -2.61 5.93 -20.14
N LEU A 242 -1.66 5.82 -19.23
CA LEU A 242 -0.54 6.77 -19.13
C LEU A 242 0.38 6.72 -20.36
N GLU A 243 0.56 5.56 -20.97
CA GLU A 243 1.39 5.41 -22.18
C GLU A 243 0.65 5.85 -23.46
N THR A 244 -0.62 5.48 -23.62
CA THR A 244 -1.33 5.58 -24.90
C THR A 244 -2.51 6.53 -24.92
N GLY A 245 -3.03 6.92 -23.74
CA GLY A 245 -4.30 7.65 -23.60
C GLY A 245 -5.55 6.79 -23.83
N GLN A 246 -5.39 5.48 -24.03
CA GLN A 246 -6.52 4.58 -24.34
C GLN A 246 -6.95 3.80 -23.09
N LYS A 247 -8.25 3.61 -22.95
CA LYS A 247 -8.82 2.71 -21.94
C LYS A 247 -8.76 1.27 -22.46
N ILE A 248 -8.39 0.36 -21.55
CA ILE A 248 -8.47 -1.08 -21.85
C ILE A 248 -9.84 -1.63 -21.49
N GLU A 249 -10.19 -2.75 -22.09
CA GLU A 249 -11.38 -3.50 -21.71
C GLU A 249 -11.26 -4.04 -20.28
N LYS A 250 -12.39 -4.08 -19.58
CA LYS A 250 -12.45 -4.72 -18.26
C LYS A 250 -12.24 -6.22 -18.40
N PRO A 251 -11.70 -6.87 -17.36
CA PRO A 251 -11.55 -8.32 -17.39
C PRO A 251 -12.92 -9.00 -17.59
N SER A 252 -12.91 -10.06 -18.39
CA SER A 252 -14.08 -10.93 -18.59
C SER A 252 -14.47 -11.61 -17.28
N LEU A 253 -15.71 -12.06 -17.20
CA LEU A 253 -16.18 -12.76 -16.01
C LEU A 253 -15.37 -14.03 -15.71
N GLN A 254 -14.90 -14.72 -16.76
CA GLN A 254 -14.02 -15.89 -16.62
C GLN A 254 -12.69 -15.52 -15.98
N GLU A 255 -12.05 -14.45 -16.44
CA GLU A 255 -10.78 -13.96 -15.86
C GLU A 255 -10.94 -13.55 -14.39
N VAL A 256 -12.08 -12.95 -14.04
CA VAL A 256 -12.36 -12.60 -12.64
C VAL A 256 -12.53 -13.85 -11.78
N VAL A 257 -13.28 -14.85 -12.25
CA VAL A 257 -13.46 -16.13 -11.55
C VAL A 257 -12.13 -16.83 -11.35
N ASP A 258 -11.30 -16.91 -12.39
CA ASP A 258 -9.97 -17.54 -12.33
C ASP A 258 -9.03 -16.80 -11.37
N MET A 259 -9.06 -15.47 -11.38
CA MET A 259 -8.28 -14.65 -10.45
C MET A 259 -8.71 -14.86 -9.00
N ILE A 260 -10.02 -14.95 -8.72
CA ILE A 260 -10.52 -15.23 -7.37
C ILE A 260 -10.04 -16.60 -6.88
N ILE A 261 -10.13 -17.63 -7.71
CA ILE A 261 -9.69 -18.99 -7.37
C ILE A 261 -8.21 -18.98 -7.08
N ARG A 262 -7.40 -18.42 -7.98
CA ARG A 262 -5.95 -18.33 -7.84
C ARG A 262 -5.54 -17.57 -6.58
N HIS A 263 -6.17 -16.42 -6.31
CA HIS A 263 -5.91 -15.66 -5.08
C HIS A 263 -6.22 -16.49 -3.83
N GLY A 264 -7.35 -17.21 -3.83
CA GLY A 264 -7.74 -18.11 -2.75
C GLY A 264 -6.71 -19.20 -2.50
N GLU A 265 -6.24 -19.87 -3.57
CA GLU A 265 -5.20 -20.91 -3.50
C GLU A 265 -3.89 -20.35 -2.92
N MET A 266 -3.42 -19.20 -3.41
CA MET A 266 -2.22 -18.54 -2.90
C MET A 266 -2.35 -18.15 -1.42
N LEU A 267 -3.54 -17.72 -0.97
CA LEU A 267 -3.79 -17.42 0.45
C LEU A 267 -3.79 -18.68 1.32
N VAL A 268 -4.36 -19.77 0.81
CA VAL A 268 -4.32 -21.08 1.50
C VAL A 268 -2.89 -21.57 1.66
N ASP A 269 -2.08 -21.47 0.60
CA ASP A 269 -0.67 -21.85 0.64
C ASP A 269 0.15 -20.98 1.62
N LEU A 270 -0.15 -19.68 1.66
CA LEU A 270 0.56 -18.71 2.50
C LEU A 270 0.22 -18.85 4.00
N LYS A 271 -1.07 -19.04 4.33
CA LYS A 271 -1.61 -18.90 5.69
C LYS A 271 -2.32 -20.14 6.24
N GLY A 272 -2.40 -21.20 5.43
CA GLY A 272 -3.23 -22.39 5.70
C GLY A 272 -4.72 -22.16 5.38
N GLU A 273 -5.46 -23.24 5.13
CA GLU A 273 -6.85 -23.18 4.64
C GLU A 273 -7.78 -22.42 5.59
N TYR A 274 -7.69 -22.69 6.90
CA TYR A 274 -8.55 -22.02 7.89
C TYR A 274 -8.44 -20.49 7.85
N THR A 275 -7.24 -19.95 7.81
CA THR A 275 -7.00 -18.50 7.78
C THR A 275 -7.20 -17.94 6.37
N GLY A 276 -6.62 -18.58 5.36
CA GLY A 276 -6.66 -18.13 3.97
C GLY A 276 -8.09 -17.96 3.45
N ILE A 277 -8.96 -18.94 3.69
CA ILE A 277 -10.37 -18.86 3.24
C ILE A 277 -11.13 -17.76 3.97
N ARG A 278 -10.91 -17.60 5.29
CA ARG A 278 -11.57 -16.52 6.03
C ARG A 278 -11.14 -15.12 5.57
N GLU A 279 -9.88 -14.96 5.27
CA GLU A 279 -9.38 -13.70 4.70
C GLU A 279 -9.86 -13.49 3.27
N MET A 280 -9.97 -14.57 2.47
CA MET A 280 -10.47 -14.50 1.10
C MET A 280 -11.92 -14.00 1.01
N ARG A 281 -12.75 -14.21 2.03
CA ARG A 281 -14.16 -13.76 2.04
C ARG A 281 -14.33 -12.28 1.69
N LYS A 282 -13.53 -11.40 2.25
CA LYS A 282 -13.56 -9.97 1.94
C LYS A 282 -13.08 -9.67 0.51
N HIS A 283 -12.06 -10.42 0.03
CA HIS A 283 -11.57 -10.25 -1.34
C HIS A 283 -12.60 -10.66 -2.37
N VAL A 284 -13.30 -11.79 -2.17
CA VAL A 284 -14.41 -12.21 -3.03
C VAL A 284 -15.48 -11.10 -3.12
N ALA A 285 -15.85 -10.51 -1.98
CA ALA A 285 -16.82 -9.44 -1.95
C ALA A 285 -16.37 -8.20 -2.76
N TRP A 286 -15.07 -7.89 -2.76
CA TRP A 286 -14.51 -6.81 -3.56
C TRP A 286 -14.43 -7.16 -5.04
N TYR A 287 -13.94 -8.35 -5.42
CA TYR A 287 -13.87 -8.80 -6.81
C TYR A 287 -15.23 -8.79 -7.49
N THR A 288 -16.28 -9.17 -6.76
CA THR A 288 -17.64 -9.30 -7.29
C THR A 288 -18.48 -8.03 -7.16
N GLN A 289 -17.90 -6.93 -6.69
CA GLN A 289 -18.62 -5.67 -6.49
C GLN A 289 -19.16 -5.13 -7.83
N GLY A 290 -20.47 -4.86 -7.88
CA GLY A 290 -21.14 -4.35 -9.10
C GLY A 290 -21.49 -5.41 -10.16
N MET A 291 -21.13 -6.67 -9.94
CA MET A 291 -21.48 -7.76 -10.86
C MET A 291 -22.92 -8.27 -10.65
N PRO A 292 -23.56 -8.81 -11.69
CA PRO A 292 -24.80 -9.56 -11.53
C PRO A 292 -24.64 -10.66 -10.45
N HIS A 293 -25.69 -10.94 -9.71
CA HIS A 293 -25.71 -11.97 -8.66
C HIS A 293 -24.72 -11.76 -7.46
N SER A 294 -23.95 -10.68 -7.45
CA SER A 294 -22.96 -10.39 -6.37
C SER A 294 -23.60 -10.31 -4.97
N SER A 295 -24.88 -9.96 -4.87
CA SER A 295 -25.61 -9.96 -3.60
C SER A 295 -25.77 -11.38 -3.01
N GLN A 296 -25.97 -12.39 -3.85
CA GLN A 296 -26.06 -13.79 -3.44
C GLN A 296 -24.68 -14.31 -2.98
N ILE A 297 -23.63 -13.97 -3.73
CA ILE A 297 -22.24 -14.27 -3.36
C ILE A 297 -21.92 -13.68 -1.98
N ARG A 298 -22.22 -12.39 -1.75
CA ARG A 298 -21.94 -11.72 -0.46
C ARG A 298 -22.72 -12.31 0.73
N ARG A 299 -23.88 -12.89 0.52
CA ARG A 299 -24.62 -13.61 1.58
C ARG A 299 -23.92 -14.91 1.96
N ARG A 300 -23.47 -15.67 0.97
CA ARG A 300 -22.88 -17.00 1.15
C ARG A 300 -21.39 -16.99 1.47
N VAL A 301 -20.67 -15.93 1.09
CA VAL A 301 -19.20 -15.86 1.24
C VAL A 301 -18.72 -16.07 2.69
N ASN A 302 -19.53 -15.68 3.68
CA ASN A 302 -19.18 -15.85 5.09
C ASN A 302 -19.30 -17.32 5.57
N GLU A 303 -19.95 -18.18 4.81
CA GLU A 303 -20.11 -19.63 5.09
C GLU A 303 -18.92 -20.45 4.59
N LEU A 304 -18.09 -19.89 3.70
CA LEU A 304 -16.94 -20.59 3.12
C LEU A 304 -15.97 -21.08 4.20
N THR A 305 -15.59 -22.35 4.13
CA THR A 305 -14.67 -23.00 5.09
C THR A 305 -13.43 -23.60 4.44
N ASN A 306 -13.51 -23.93 3.13
CA ASN A 306 -12.43 -24.55 2.38
C ASN A 306 -12.36 -24.04 0.93
N ILE A 307 -11.29 -24.40 0.22
CA ILE A 307 -11.02 -23.92 -1.14
C ILE A 307 -12.00 -24.48 -2.17
N ASP A 308 -12.51 -25.69 -2.00
CA ASP A 308 -13.43 -26.29 -2.96
C ASP A 308 -14.81 -25.63 -2.90
N GLU A 309 -15.26 -25.20 -1.73
CA GLU A 309 -16.45 -24.37 -1.59
C GLU A 309 -16.28 -23.02 -2.28
N LEU A 310 -15.09 -22.39 -2.15
CA LEU A 310 -14.78 -21.15 -2.86
C LEU A 310 -14.86 -21.37 -4.38
N ARG A 311 -14.18 -22.39 -4.92
CA ARG A 311 -14.19 -22.73 -6.35
C ARG A 311 -15.62 -22.95 -6.86
N SER A 312 -16.40 -23.72 -6.14
CA SER A 312 -17.79 -24.04 -6.50
C SER A 312 -18.68 -22.81 -6.48
N MET A 313 -18.53 -21.95 -5.45
CA MET A 313 -19.32 -20.75 -5.32
C MET A 313 -19.03 -19.72 -6.43
N VAL A 314 -17.76 -19.42 -6.71
CA VAL A 314 -17.44 -18.38 -7.70
C VAL A 314 -17.74 -18.81 -9.13
N ARG A 315 -17.70 -20.12 -9.44
CA ARG A 315 -18.10 -20.65 -10.74
C ARG A 315 -19.61 -20.45 -11.05
N THR A 316 -20.44 -20.27 -10.03
CA THR A 316 -21.86 -19.92 -10.26
C THR A 316 -22.04 -18.54 -10.88
N LEU A 317 -21.00 -17.71 -10.94
CA LEU A 317 -21.03 -16.43 -11.66
C LEU A 317 -21.02 -16.62 -13.19
N LEU A 318 -20.57 -17.78 -13.69
CA LEU A 318 -20.44 -18.07 -15.11
C LEU A 318 -21.73 -18.62 -15.74
N VAL A 319 -22.73 -18.95 -14.91
CA VAL A 319 -24.03 -19.50 -15.31
C VAL A 319 -25.12 -18.43 -15.15
#